data_d0abc54e2dcf4ab3f0b30763828fa351
#
_entry.id   d0abc54e2dcf4ab3f0b30763828fa351
#
_cell.length_a   1.000
_cell.length_b   1.000
_cell.length_c   1.000
_cell.angle_alpha   90.00
_cell.angle_beta   90.00
_cell.angle_gamma   90.00
#
_symmetry.space_group_name_H-M   'P 1'
#
loop_
_entity.id
_entity.type
_entity.pdbx_description
1 polymer ?
#
loop_
_entity_poly.entity_id
_entity_poly.type
_entity_poly.pdbx_seq_one_letter_code
_entity_poly.pdbx_strand_id
1 'polypeptide(L)'
;MARIAVITHEHDRFLGRRDILLRRSSPYMLFDILAELKRRGHSVRVQQGLSKPVSADMAVLHVDATVTPTDYVDYARCFAFCLNIGAADISKRRISGALIDKTDSWQGQVIVKSNLNNRGIPETLLNRRSERAGKQPPFPHLPILHPYEIHGSLGDVPDGVFDCDDLVVEKFIPEREPDGFAVRFWVFCGERERCTRYVSPNGLVKASETIRREPVPVPDELRERRRELGFDYGKFDFVMHEGRAILLDANKTPG
;
A
#
# COMPACT_ATOMS: atom_id res chain seq x y z
N MET A 1 4.16 -28.75 -9.58
CA MET A 1 3.73 -27.66 -10.47
C MET A 1 2.41 -27.15 -9.95
N ALA A 2 2.27 -25.86 -9.61
CA ALA A 2 1.05 -25.29 -9.04
C ALA A 2 0.39 -24.35 -10.04
N ARG A 3 -0.95 -24.25 -9.97
CA ARG A 3 -1.79 -23.29 -10.71
C ARG A 3 -2.04 -22.11 -9.80
N ILE A 4 -1.65 -20.91 -10.22
CA ILE A 4 -1.73 -19.67 -9.45
C ILE A 4 -2.69 -18.70 -10.14
N ALA A 5 -3.71 -18.24 -9.45
CA ALA A 5 -4.59 -17.17 -9.90
C ALA A 5 -4.16 -15.84 -9.30
N VAL A 6 -4.13 -14.78 -10.09
CA VAL A 6 -3.96 -13.41 -9.60
C VAL A 6 -5.27 -12.68 -9.82
N ILE A 7 -5.93 -12.29 -8.74
CA ILE A 7 -7.22 -11.61 -8.77
C ILE A 7 -6.97 -10.11 -8.78
N THR A 8 -7.33 -9.43 -9.86
CA THR A 8 -7.18 -7.98 -10.01
C THR A 8 -8.53 -7.32 -10.29
N HIS A 9 -8.62 -6.02 -10.01
CA HIS A 9 -9.81 -5.26 -10.36
C HIS A 9 -10.07 -5.30 -11.89
N GLU A 10 -11.33 -5.29 -12.31
CA GLU A 10 -11.71 -5.39 -13.73
C GLU A 10 -11.13 -4.25 -14.59
N HIS A 11 -10.86 -3.09 -13.98
CA HIS A 11 -10.25 -1.93 -14.63
C HIS A 11 -8.75 -1.77 -14.32
N ASP A 12 -8.11 -2.75 -13.67
CA ASP A 12 -6.67 -2.72 -13.43
C ASP A 12 -5.89 -2.88 -14.74
N ARG A 13 -4.67 -2.31 -14.77
CA ARG A 13 -3.71 -2.48 -15.86
C ARG A 13 -2.59 -3.48 -15.53
N PHE A 14 -2.85 -4.40 -14.61
CA PHE A 14 -1.82 -5.33 -14.17
C PHE A 14 -1.14 -6.05 -15.34
N LEU A 15 -1.91 -6.51 -16.33
CA LEU A 15 -1.43 -7.12 -17.58
C LEU A 15 -2.49 -7.01 -18.66
N GLY A 16 -2.43 -6.00 -19.51
CA GLY A 16 -3.10 -6.06 -20.79
C GLY A 16 -2.39 -7.03 -21.73
N ARG A 17 -3.12 -7.85 -22.52
CA ARG A 17 -2.51 -8.69 -23.57
C ARG A 17 -1.58 -7.89 -24.49
N ARG A 18 -1.87 -6.60 -24.75
CA ARG A 18 -1.07 -5.68 -25.53
C ARG A 18 0.25 -5.31 -24.85
N ASP A 19 0.28 -5.20 -23.51
CA ASP A 19 1.50 -4.83 -22.78
C ASP A 19 2.51 -5.97 -22.78
N ILE A 20 2.05 -7.23 -22.74
CA ILE A 20 2.89 -8.42 -22.90
C ILE A 20 3.50 -8.47 -24.32
N LEU A 21 2.68 -8.19 -25.36
CA LEU A 21 3.15 -8.17 -26.75
C LEU A 21 4.15 -7.03 -27.01
N LEU A 22 4.00 -5.89 -26.33
CA LEU A 22 4.88 -4.73 -26.44
C LEU A 22 6.10 -4.80 -25.52
N ARG A 23 6.32 -5.92 -24.81
CA ARG A 23 7.39 -6.10 -23.81
C ARG A 23 7.42 -4.99 -22.75
N ARG A 24 6.28 -4.41 -22.41
CA ARG A 24 6.16 -3.42 -21.33
C ARG A 24 6.20 -4.12 -20.00
N SER A 25 7.04 -3.65 -19.08
CA SER A 25 7.03 -4.07 -17.70
C SER A 25 5.80 -3.52 -16.97
N SER A 26 5.21 -4.33 -16.12
CA SER A 26 4.22 -3.82 -15.15
C SER A 26 4.94 -2.98 -14.09
N PRO A 27 4.33 -1.92 -13.56
CA PRO A 27 4.88 -1.18 -12.43
C PRO A 27 4.88 -1.98 -11.12
N TYR A 28 4.20 -3.12 -11.06
CA TYR A 28 4.05 -3.90 -9.84
C TYR A 28 5.16 -4.94 -9.67
N MET A 29 5.76 -4.98 -8.48
CA MET A 29 6.75 -5.98 -8.09
C MET A 29 6.23 -7.42 -8.25
N LEU A 30 4.93 -7.64 -8.05
CA LEU A 30 4.30 -8.95 -8.24
C LEU A 30 4.50 -9.49 -9.66
N PHE A 31 4.60 -8.61 -10.65
CA PHE A 31 4.84 -9.02 -12.04
C PHE A 31 6.14 -9.81 -12.19
N ASP A 32 7.22 -9.33 -11.60
CA ASP A 32 8.53 -10.01 -11.68
C ASP A 32 8.52 -11.32 -10.90
N ILE A 33 7.84 -11.35 -9.74
CA ILE A 33 7.65 -12.58 -8.96
C ILE A 33 6.89 -13.63 -9.80
N LEU A 34 5.82 -13.24 -10.49
CA LEU A 34 5.04 -14.14 -11.33
C LEU A 34 5.82 -14.60 -12.56
N ALA A 35 6.66 -13.75 -13.14
CA ALA A 35 7.54 -14.13 -14.24
C ALA A 35 8.53 -15.21 -13.80
N GLU A 36 9.11 -15.09 -12.62
CA GLU A 36 10.00 -16.09 -12.04
C GLU A 36 9.28 -17.41 -11.71
N LEU A 37 8.05 -17.34 -11.16
CA LEU A 37 7.25 -18.53 -10.91
C LEU A 37 6.92 -19.29 -12.21
N LYS A 38 6.58 -18.57 -13.29
CA LYS A 38 6.39 -19.18 -14.62
C LYS A 38 7.68 -19.86 -15.12
N ARG A 39 8.85 -19.20 -14.95
CA ARG A 39 10.15 -19.78 -15.32
C ARG A 39 10.45 -21.06 -14.57
N ARG A 40 9.97 -21.18 -13.33
CA ARG A 40 10.05 -22.40 -12.49
C ARG A 40 8.98 -23.46 -12.83
N GLY A 41 8.19 -23.25 -13.86
CA GLY A 41 7.20 -24.21 -14.36
C GLY A 41 5.83 -24.13 -13.72
N HIS A 42 5.53 -23.09 -12.90
CA HIS A 42 4.19 -22.87 -12.39
C HIS A 42 3.28 -22.25 -13.46
N SER A 43 1.99 -22.61 -13.45
CA SER A 43 0.98 -21.98 -14.29
C SER A 43 0.40 -20.75 -13.58
N VAL A 44 0.48 -19.57 -14.22
CA VAL A 44 -0.04 -18.32 -13.67
C VAL A 44 -1.11 -17.77 -14.60
N ARG A 45 -2.28 -17.48 -14.04
CA ARG A 45 -3.41 -16.84 -14.72
C ARG A 45 -3.84 -15.57 -13.99
N VAL A 46 -3.85 -14.44 -14.70
CA VAL A 46 -4.43 -13.20 -14.19
C VAL A 46 -5.94 -13.22 -14.45
N GLN A 47 -6.70 -13.14 -13.38
CA GLN A 47 -8.14 -13.00 -13.36
C GLN A 47 -8.49 -11.52 -13.18
N GLN A 48 -8.79 -10.84 -14.25
CA GLN A 48 -9.22 -9.46 -14.25
C GLN A 48 -10.74 -9.39 -14.11
N GLY A 49 -11.21 -8.86 -12.97
CA GLY A 49 -12.62 -8.91 -12.60
C GLY A 49 -13.10 -10.30 -12.16
N LEU A 50 -14.38 -10.41 -11.82
CA LEU A 50 -14.98 -11.59 -11.18
C LEU A 50 -15.94 -12.38 -12.11
N SER A 51 -15.97 -12.05 -13.40
CA SER A 51 -16.95 -12.60 -14.34
C SER A 51 -16.86 -14.11 -14.62
N LYS A 52 -15.70 -14.72 -14.37
CA LYS A 52 -15.46 -16.15 -14.64
C LYS A 52 -14.64 -16.79 -13.53
N PRO A 53 -15.16 -17.80 -12.84
CA PRO A 53 -14.38 -18.57 -11.87
C PRO A 53 -13.13 -19.19 -12.50
N VAL A 54 -12.01 -19.11 -11.79
CA VAL A 54 -10.74 -19.71 -12.19
C VAL A 54 -10.40 -20.84 -11.24
N SER A 55 -10.17 -22.03 -11.79
CA SER A 55 -9.63 -23.13 -10.99
C SER A 55 -8.12 -22.92 -10.79
N ALA A 56 -7.69 -22.80 -9.54
CA ALA A 56 -6.28 -22.66 -9.15
C ALA A 56 -6.03 -23.33 -7.80
N ASP A 57 -4.76 -23.70 -7.55
CA ASP A 57 -4.36 -24.32 -6.29
C ASP A 57 -4.11 -23.26 -5.21
N MET A 58 -3.83 -22.02 -5.64
CA MET A 58 -3.71 -20.84 -4.78
C MET A 58 -4.06 -19.57 -5.55
N ALA A 59 -4.41 -18.52 -4.80
CA ALA A 59 -4.66 -17.20 -5.36
C ALA A 59 -3.78 -16.12 -4.72
N VAL A 60 -3.69 -14.97 -5.39
CA VAL A 60 -3.13 -13.71 -4.87
C VAL A 60 -4.18 -12.64 -5.07
N LEU A 61 -4.64 -12.01 -3.98
CA LEU A 61 -5.54 -10.87 -4.05
C LEU A 61 -4.71 -9.60 -4.29
N HIS A 62 -4.79 -9.07 -5.51
CA HIS A 62 -4.00 -7.93 -5.97
C HIS A 62 -4.93 -6.86 -6.55
N VAL A 63 -5.63 -6.16 -5.68
CA VAL A 63 -6.49 -5.03 -6.03
C VAL A 63 -5.84 -3.75 -5.54
N ASP A 64 -5.43 -2.89 -6.48
CA ASP A 64 -4.79 -1.61 -6.19
C ASP A 64 -5.85 -0.56 -5.82
N ALA A 65 -6.29 -0.65 -4.58
CA ALA A 65 -7.20 0.28 -3.92
C ALA A 65 -6.95 0.25 -2.41
N THR A 66 -7.23 1.32 -1.70
CA THR A 66 -7.07 1.40 -0.24
C THR A 66 -7.89 0.32 0.46
N VAL A 67 -9.16 0.25 0.14
CA VAL A 67 -10.07 -0.81 0.59
C VAL A 67 -10.46 -1.66 -0.62
N THR A 68 -10.14 -2.94 -0.54
CA THR A 68 -10.54 -3.89 -1.57
C THR A 68 -12.06 -4.07 -1.53
N PRO A 69 -12.79 -3.93 -2.65
CA PRO A 69 -14.23 -4.17 -2.68
C PRO A 69 -14.59 -5.57 -2.15
N THR A 70 -15.69 -5.65 -1.41
CA THR A 70 -16.08 -6.87 -0.65
C THR A 70 -16.28 -8.08 -1.56
N ASP A 71 -16.83 -7.88 -2.76
CA ASP A 71 -17.03 -8.94 -3.75
C ASP A 71 -15.73 -9.61 -4.21
N TYR A 72 -14.62 -8.84 -4.29
CA TYR A 72 -13.29 -9.39 -4.56
C TYR A 72 -12.75 -10.19 -3.37
N VAL A 73 -12.99 -9.72 -2.15
CA VAL A 73 -12.60 -10.46 -0.93
C VAL A 73 -13.39 -11.77 -0.82
N ASP A 74 -14.69 -11.72 -1.06
CA ASP A 74 -15.56 -12.91 -1.02
C ASP A 74 -15.18 -13.92 -2.10
N TYR A 75 -14.86 -13.43 -3.31
CA TYR A 75 -14.34 -14.29 -4.36
C TYR A 75 -12.99 -14.93 -3.97
N ALA A 76 -12.09 -14.16 -3.35
CA ALA A 76 -10.80 -14.67 -2.89
C ALA A 76 -10.95 -15.76 -1.82
N ARG A 77 -11.97 -15.70 -0.98
CA ARG A 77 -12.30 -16.75 0.01
C ARG A 77 -12.71 -18.10 -0.58
N CYS A 78 -13.07 -18.15 -1.86
CA CYS A 78 -13.37 -19.41 -2.54
C CYS A 78 -12.11 -20.25 -2.83
N PHE A 79 -10.92 -19.70 -2.70
CA PHE A 79 -9.66 -20.43 -2.86
C PHE A 79 -9.20 -21.01 -1.52
N ALA A 80 -8.68 -22.23 -1.54
CA ALA A 80 -8.16 -22.89 -0.34
C ALA A 80 -7.02 -22.09 0.32
N PHE A 81 -6.25 -21.36 -0.49
CA PHE A 81 -5.18 -20.47 -0.03
C PHE A 81 -5.14 -19.21 -0.91
N CYS A 82 -5.23 -18.04 -0.28
CA CYS A 82 -5.14 -16.77 -0.98
C CYS A 82 -4.23 -15.78 -0.23
N LEU A 83 -3.14 -15.38 -0.88
CA LEU A 83 -2.22 -14.36 -0.35
C LEU A 83 -2.92 -13.00 -0.26
N ASN A 84 -2.60 -12.23 0.79
CA ASN A 84 -3.11 -10.88 1.07
C ASN A 84 -4.63 -10.78 1.28
N ILE A 85 -5.32 -11.87 1.53
CA ILE A 85 -6.75 -11.79 1.83
C ILE A 85 -7.03 -11.01 3.13
N GLY A 86 -6.13 -11.07 4.10
CA GLY A 86 -6.18 -10.30 5.35
C GLY A 86 -5.86 -8.81 5.19
N ALA A 87 -5.10 -8.46 4.14
CA ALA A 87 -4.69 -7.09 3.86
C ALA A 87 -5.70 -6.32 2.99
N ALA A 88 -6.99 -6.62 3.10
CA ALA A 88 -8.04 -6.02 2.27
C ALA A 88 -8.17 -4.51 2.49
N ASP A 89 -7.96 -4.03 3.70
CA ASP A 89 -8.01 -2.61 4.09
C ASP A 89 -6.64 -2.13 4.53
N ILE A 90 -6.10 -1.15 3.82
CA ILE A 90 -4.82 -0.46 4.10
C ILE A 90 -5.02 1.05 4.32
N SER A 91 -6.20 1.46 4.78
CA SER A 91 -6.45 2.85 5.17
C SER A 91 -5.49 3.30 6.27
N LYS A 92 -5.15 4.59 6.31
CA LYS A 92 -4.25 5.13 7.33
C LYS A 92 -4.77 4.90 8.74
N ARG A 93 -6.09 5.02 8.95
CA ARG A 93 -6.73 4.74 10.25
C ARG A 93 -6.49 3.31 10.74
N ARG A 94 -6.33 2.35 9.83
CA ARG A 94 -6.08 0.94 10.17
C ARG A 94 -4.62 0.62 10.39
N ILE A 95 -3.74 1.24 9.60
CA ILE A 95 -2.33 0.80 9.52
C ILE A 95 -1.37 1.69 10.30
N SER A 96 -1.58 3.01 10.32
CA SER A 96 -0.60 3.96 10.86
C SER A 96 -0.42 3.82 12.37
N GLY A 97 0.83 3.75 12.79
CA GLY A 97 1.24 3.81 14.20
C GLY A 97 1.45 5.24 14.72
N ALA A 98 1.26 6.24 13.85
CA ALA A 98 1.47 7.65 14.19
C ALA A 98 0.17 8.44 14.41
N LEU A 99 -1.01 7.79 14.31
CA LEU A 99 -2.30 8.44 14.48
C LEU A 99 -2.42 9.11 15.85
N ILE A 100 -3.04 10.30 15.86
CA ILE A 100 -3.41 11.02 17.07
C ILE A 100 -4.81 11.60 16.90
N ASP A 101 -5.48 11.80 18.02
CA ASP A 101 -6.75 12.50 18.09
C ASP A 101 -6.58 13.92 18.68
N LYS A 102 -7.67 14.69 18.69
CA LYS A 102 -7.67 16.07 19.17
C LYS A 102 -7.24 16.22 20.63
N THR A 103 -7.35 15.18 21.44
CA THR A 103 -7.07 15.17 22.88
C THR A 103 -5.68 14.62 23.23
N ASP A 104 -4.89 14.23 22.23
CA ASP A 104 -3.53 13.71 22.45
C ASP A 104 -2.61 14.78 23.06
N SER A 105 -1.71 14.35 23.90
CA SER A 105 -0.73 15.23 24.58
C SER A 105 0.52 15.55 23.77
N TRP A 106 0.55 15.18 22.49
CA TRP A 106 1.69 15.39 21.61
C TRP A 106 2.03 16.87 21.44
N GLN A 107 3.29 17.23 21.67
CA GLN A 107 3.77 18.63 21.60
C GLN A 107 4.58 18.93 20.34
N GLY A 108 4.80 17.93 19.47
CA GLY A 108 5.57 18.09 18.23
C GLY A 108 4.69 18.48 17.04
N GLN A 109 5.34 18.59 15.88
CA GLN A 109 4.65 18.81 14.62
C GLN A 109 3.70 17.65 14.29
N VAL A 110 2.64 17.96 13.57
CA VAL A 110 1.67 17.00 13.08
C VAL A 110 1.50 17.12 11.57
N ILE A 111 1.01 16.08 10.93
CA ILE A 111 0.75 16.05 9.50
C ILE A 111 -0.68 15.59 9.25
N VAL A 112 -1.41 16.37 8.46
CA VAL A 112 -2.74 16.00 7.94
C VAL A 112 -2.56 15.26 6.62
N LYS A 113 -3.18 14.09 6.51
CA LYS A 113 -3.11 13.22 5.33
C LYS A 113 -4.50 12.73 4.93
N SER A 114 -4.67 12.36 3.67
CA SER A 114 -5.80 11.54 3.27
C SER A 114 -5.75 10.18 3.96
N ASN A 115 -6.89 9.69 4.42
CA ASN A 115 -7.05 8.33 4.93
C ASN A 115 -6.79 7.26 3.85
N LEU A 116 -6.86 7.64 2.56
CA LEU A 116 -6.61 6.75 1.43
C LEU A 116 -5.11 6.54 1.16
N ASN A 117 -4.75 5.35 0.73
CA ASN A 117 -3.42 5.04 0.23
C ASN A 117 -3.08 5.91 -0.98
N ASN A 118 -1.86 6.46 -1.01
CA ASN A 118 -1.41 7.35 -2.07
C ASN A 118 -2.47 8.42 -2.45
N ARG A 119 -3.16 8.99 -1.45
CA ARG A 119 -4.21 10.01 -1.59
C ARG A 119 -5.39 9.60 -2.48
N GLY A 120 -5.67 8.31 -2.67
CA GLY A 120 -6.75 7.82 -3.53
C GLY A 120 -6.44 7.87 -5.03
N ILE A 121 -5.18 8.02 -5.41
CA ILE A 121 -4.77 7.97 -6.83
C ILE A 121 -5.14 6.63 -7.48
N PRO A 122 -4.92 5.45 -6.86
CA PRO A 122 -5.34 4.18 -7.44
C PRO A 122 -6.83 4.13 -7.76
N GLU A 123 -7.68 4.51 -6.81
CA GLU A 123 -9.14 4.55 -6.97
C GLU A 123 -9.56 5.52 -8.09
N THR A 124 -8.94 6.70 -8.13
CA THR A 124 -9.18 7.69 -9.20
C THR A 124 -8.87 7.11 -10.58
N LEU A 125 -7.78 6.34 -10.69
CA LEU A 125 -7.40 5.70 -11.94
C LEU A 125 -8.39 4.57 -12.33
N LEU A 126 -8.88 3.81 -11.37
CA LEU A 126 -9.91 2.78 -11.61
C LEU A 126 -11.21 3.43 -12.08
N ASN A 127 -11.68 4.51 -11.42
CA ASN A 127 -12.86 5.26 -11.83
C ASN A 127 -12.76 5.75 -13.27
N ARG A 128 -11.69 6.46 -13.61
CA ARG A 128 -11.45 6.98 -14.97
C ARG A 128 -11.46 5.89 -16.05
N ARG A 129 -10.97 4.69 -15.71
CA ARG A 129 -10.97 3.55 -16.66
C ARG A 129 -12.35 2.95 -16.79
N SER A 130 -13.11 2.86 -15.71
CA SER A 130 -14.51 2.43 -15.70
C SER A 130 -15.37 3.34 -16.58
N GLU A 131 -15.28 4.65 -16.37
CA GLU A 131 -15.99 5.66 -17.14
C GLU A 131 -15.66 5.59 -18.64
N ARG A 132 -14.38 5.43 -19.00
CA ARG A 132 -13.95 5.21 -20.39
C ARG A 132 -14.49 3.93 -21.03
N ALA A 133 -14.84 2.95 -20.20
CA ALA A 133 -15.50 1.71 -20.62
C ALA A 133 -17.03 1.83 -20.63
N GLY A 134 -17.59 3.02 -20.37
CA GLY A 134 -19.03 3.27 -20.31
C GLY A 134 -19.71 2.66 -19.07
N LYS A 135 -18.94 2.41 -17.99
CA LYS A 135 -19.45 1.84 -16.74
C LYS A 135 -19.45 2.86 -15.61
N GLN A 136 -20.23 2.59 -14.58
CA GLN A 136 -20.23 3.39 -13.36
C GLN A 136 -18.87 3.32 -12.65
N PRO A 137 -18.40 4.43 -12.04
CA PRO A 137 -17.17 4.44 -11.27
C PRO A 137 -17.29 3.50 -10.05
N PRO A 138 -16.33 2.57 -9.83
CA PRO A 138 -16.37 1.66 -8.67
C PRO A 138 -16.20 2.36 -7.32
N PHE A 139 -15.62 3.56 -7.30
CA PHE A 139 -15.41 4.38 -6.11
C PHE A 139 -16.05 5.77 -6.31
N PRO A 140 -17.41 5.89 -6.26
CA PRO A 140 -18.10 7.14 -6.62
C PRO A 140 -17.89 8.27 -5.62
N HIS A 141 -17.54 7.96 -4.38
CA HIS A 141 -17.40 8.92 -3.28
C HIS A 141 -15.93 9.11 -2.88
N LEU A 142 -15.07 9.38 -3.86
CA LEU A 142 -13.68 9.72 -3.54
C LEU A 142 -13.57 11.15 -3.02
N PRO A 143 -12.86 11.36 -1.91
CA PRO A 143 -12.60 12.70 -1.41
C PRO A 143 -11.74 13.49 -2.40
N ILE A 144 -11.80 14.81 -2.27
CA ILE A 144 -10.89 15.71 -2.99
C ILE A 144 -9.45 15.38 -2.56
N LEU A 145 -8.53 15.35 -3.53
CA LEU A 145 -7.11 15.12 -3.27
C LEU A 145 -6.54 16.28 -2.45
N HIS A 146 -6.37 16.06 -1.14
CA HIS A 146 -5.70 17.01 -0.27
C HIS A 146 -4.17 16.82 -0.35
N PRO A 147 -3.37 17.89 -0.46
CA PRO A 147 -1.94 17.81 -0.23
C PRO A 147 -1.67 17.42 1.23
N TYR A 148 -0.48 16.90 1.51
CA TYR A 148 -0.05 16.73 2.89
C TYR A 148 0.25 18.10 3.50
N GLU A 149 -0.33 18.38 4.67
CA GLU A 149 -0.17 19.65 5.38
C GLU A 149 0.51 19.38 6.72
N ILE A 150 1.66 20.04 6.94
CA ILE A 150 2.41 19.94 8.19
C ILE A 150 2.08 21.17 9.01
N HIS A 151 1.60 20.93 10.24
CA HIS A 151 1.28 21.96 11.23
C HIS A 151 2.34 21.97 12.34
N GLY A 152 2.58 23.14 12.93
CA GLY A 152 3.55 23.35 14.00
C GLY A 152 3.23 22.58 15.27
N SER A 153 1.93 22.44 15.56
CA SER A 153 1.38 21.75 16.73
C SER A 153 0.01 21.15 16.43
N LEU A 154 -0.47 20.32 17.33
CA LEU A 154 -1.83 19.75 17.28
C LEU A 154 -2.91 20.85 17.34
N GLY A 155 -2.67 21.92 18.11
CA GLY A 155 -3.59 23.04 18.23
C GLY A 155 -3.74 23.90 16.97
N ASP A 156 -2.83 23.77 15.99
CA ASP A 156 -2.92 24.49 14.71
C ASP A 156 -3.79 23.76 13.68
N VAL A 157 -4.23 22.52 13.98
CA VAL A 157 -5.07 21.73 13.07
C VAL A 157 -6.53 22.19 13.23
N PRO A 158 -7.21 22.57 12.14
CA PRO A 158 -8.62 22.94 12.22
C PRO A 158 -9.49 21.80 12.76
N ASP A 159 -10.46 22.14 13.64
CA ASP A 159 -11.34 21.16 14.29
C ASP A 159 -12.04 20.24 13.28
N GLY A 160 -12.52 20.77 12.17
CA GLY A 160 -13.22 20.01 11.13
C GLY A 160 -12.38 18.92 10.44
N VAL A 161 -11.04 18.93 10.61
CA VAL A 161 -10.16 17.86 10.12
C VAL A 161 -10.38 16.57 10.92
N PHE A 162 -10.58 16.68 12.23
CA PHE A 162 -10.79 15.53 13.10
C PHE A 162 -12.17 14.88 12.91
N ASP A 163 -13.15 15.68 12.45
CA ASP A 163 -14.52 15.22 12.16
C ASP A 163 -14.66 14.68 10.71
N CYS A 164 -13.60 14.74 9.91
CA CYS A 164 -13.58 14.29 8.52
C CYS A 164 -13.07 12.85 8.41
N ASP A 165 -13.91 11.91 7.99
CA ASP A 165 -13.53 10.50 7.81
C ASP A 165 -12.47 10.29 6.73
N ASP A 166 -12.38 11.20 5.77
CA ASP A 166 -11.44 11.15 4.65
C ASP A 166 -10.02 11.61 5.02
N LEU A 167 -9.86 12.22 6.20
CA LEU A 167 -8.59 12.75 6.68
C LEU A 167 -8.13 12.03 7.95
N VAL A 168 -6.83 12.05 8.17
CA VAL A 168 -6.19 11.60 9.41
C VAL A 168 -5.16 12.62 9.85
N VAL A 169 -4.99 12.74 11.16
CA VAL A 169 -3.91 13.49 11.77
C VAL A 169 -2.91 12.51 12.34
N GLU A 170 -1.64 12.69 11.97
CA GLU A 170 -0.53 11.85 12.46
C GLU A 170 0.55 12.71 13.10
N LYS A 171 1.27 12.16 14.06
CA LYS A 171 2.55 12.72 14.53
C LYS A 171 3.48 12.84 13.34
N PHE A 172 4.04 14.03 13.11
CA PHE A 172 5.09 14.20 12.13
C PHE A 172 6.44 13.90 12.79
N ILE A 173 6.94 12.69 12.56
CA ILE A 173 8.13 12.13 13.18
C ILE A 173 9.22 11.93 12.11
N PRO A 174 9.94 12.98 11.71
CA PRO A 174 11.07 12.83 10.79
C PRO A 174 12.26 12.18 11.52
N GLU A 175 12.73 11.03 11.04
CA GLU A 175 13.98 10.42 11.52
C GLU A 175 15.15 11.29 11.05
N ARG A 176 15.73 12.09 11.97
CA ARG A 176 16.76 13.08 11.64
C ARG A 176 18.12 12.44 11.46
N GLU A 177 18.86 12.92 10.47
CA GLU A 177 20.23 12.57 10.14
C GLU A 177 21.09 13.82 10.02
N PRO A 178 22.44 13.74 10.11
CA PRO A 178 23.31 14.88 9.92
C PRO A 178 23.12 15.58 8.55
N ASP A 179 22.81 14.82 7.53
CA ASP A 179 22.66 15.26 6.13
C ASP A 179 21.19 15.25 5.64
N GLY A 180 20.21 15.13 6.57
CA GLY A 180 18.81 15.22 6.21
C GLY A 180 17.86 14.39 7.08
N PHE A 181 17.01 13.63 6.42
CA PHE A 181 15.95 12.85 7.06
C PHE A 181 15.89 11.46 6.46
N ALA A 182 15.51 10.46 7.26
CA ALA A 182 15.41 9.09 6.81
C ALA A 182 13.98 8.56 6.88
N VAL A 183 13.71 7.57 6.03
CA VAL A 183 12.56 6.66 6.07
C VAL A 183 13.05 5.27 5.72
N ARG A 184 12.38 4.25 6.20
CA ARG A 184 12.73 2.86 5.94
C ARG A 184 11.64 2.19 5.14
N PHE A 185 12.03 1.53 4.06
CA PHE A 185 11.15 0.74 3.21
C PHE A 185 11.46 -0.74 3.41
N TRP A 186 10.48 -1.43 3.96
CA TRP A 186 10.54 -2.87 4.14
C TRP A 186 9.63 -3.54 3.13
N VAL A 187 10.23 -4.28 2.19
CA VAL A 187 9.55 -5.07 1.16
C VAL A 187 9.62 -6.53 1.52
N PHE A 188 8.53 -7.27 1.36
CA PHE A 188 8.44 -8.67 1.73
C PHE A 188 7.51 -9.49 0.83
N CYS A 189 7.80 -10.79 0.74
CA CYS A 189 6.96 -11.80 0.11
C CYS A 189 7.21 -13.16 0.81
N GLY A 190 6.23 -13.65 1.57
CA GLY A 190 6.41 -14.79 2.47
C GLY A 190 7.54 -14.51 3.47
N GLU A 191 8.50 -15.43 3.57
CA GLU A 191 9.67 -15.33 4.45
C GLU A 191 10.81 -14.48 3.88
N ARG A 192 10.71 -14.06 2.61
CA ARG A 192 11.72 -13.23 1.97
C ARG A 192 11.44 -11.78 2.21
N GLU A 193 12.46 -11.05 2.66
CA GLU A 193 12.33 -9.65 3.01
C GLU A 193 13.61 -8.86 2.70
N ARG A 194 13.42 -7.58 2.48
CA ARG A 194 14.51 -6.60 2.36
C ARG A 194 14.06 -5.28 2.98
N CYS A 195 14.81 -4.76 3.92
CA CYS A 195 14.61 -3.43 4.46
C CYS A 195 15.76 -2.51 4.04
N THR A 196 15.41 -1.33 3.56
CA THR A 196 16.37 -0.33 3.10
C THR A 196 16.01 1.01 3.73
N ARG A 197 16.97 1.65 4.34
CA ARG A 197 16.88 3.02 4.86
C ARG A 197 17.27 3.99 3.76
N TYR A 198 16.44 4.98 3.53
CA TYR A 198 16.58 6.01 2.52
C TYR A 198 16.77 7.34 3.22
N VAL A 199 17.83 8.07 2.87
CA VAL A 199 18.12 9.40 3.40
C VAL A 199 17.91 10.43 2.30
N SER A 200 17.21 11.53 2.62
CA SER A 200 16.89 12.64 1.73
C SER A 200 17.09 13.98 2.48
N PRO A 201 17.46 15.07 1.79
CA PRO A 201 17.53 16.38 2.41
C PRO A 201 16.15 16.90 2.87
N ASN A 202 15.05 16.32 2.36
CA ASN A 202 13.69 16.74 2.66
C ASN A 202 13.04 15.89 3.73
N GLY A 203 12.29 16.52 4.66
CA GLY A 203 11.58 15.82 5.75
C GLY A 203 10.49 14.85 5.28
N LEU A 204 9.89 15.07 4.11
CA LEU A 204 9.04 14.10 3.40
C LEU A 204 9.92 13.34 2.40
N VAL A 205 10.50 12.23 2.86
CA VAL A 205 11.46 11.45 2.07
C VAL A 205 10.75 10.73 0.91
N LYS A 206 11.21 10.99 -0.32
CA LYS A 206 10.77 10.29 -1.52
C LYS A 206 11.92 9.49 -2.12
N ALA A 207 11.65 8.33 -2.67
CA ALA A 207 12.68 7.47 -3.27
C ALA A 207 13.46 8.16 -4.41
N SER A 208 12.81 9.09 -5.15
CA SER A 208 13.42 9.88 -6.23
C SER A 208 14.39 10.96 -5.75
N GLU A 209 14.30 11.39 -4.49
CA GLU A 209 15.09 12.49 -3.91
C GLU A 209 16.15 11.98 -2.91
N THR A 210 16.46 10.68 -2.99
CA THR A 210 17.35 9.99 -2.06
C THR A 210 18.81 10.26 -2.38
N ILE A 211 19.57 10.70 -1.37
CA ILE A 211 21.03 10.93 -1.44
C ILE A 211 21.85 9.72 -0.94
N ARG A 212 21.28 8.88 -0.08
CA ARG A 212 21.91 7.68 0.48
C ARG A 212 20.91 6.56 0.70
N ARG A 213 21.34 5.31 0.47
CA ARG A 213 20.56 4.09 0.70
C ARG A 213 21.44 3.06 1.39
N GLU A 214 20.91 2.43 2.43
CA GLU A 214 21.63 1.39 3.17
C GLU A 214 20.69 0.27 3.63
N PRO A 215 21.12 -0.99 3.57
CA PRO A 215 20.35 -2.10 4.12
C PRO A 215 20.35 -1.99 5.66
N VAL A 216 19.18 -2.24 6.25
CA VAL A 216 19.00 -2.24 7.71
C VAL A 216 18.16 -3.44 8.15
N PRO A 217 18.29 -3.90 9.39
CA PRO A 217 17.45 -4.97 9.92
C PRO A 217 15.98 -4.52 10.02
N VAL A 218 15.08 -5.49 9.93
CA VAL A 218 13.65 -5.29 10.19
C VAL A 218 13.41 -5.45 11.69
N PRO A 219 12.75 -4.49 12.36
CA PRO A 219 12.31 -4.66 13.75
C PRO A 219 11.28 -5.79 13.91
N ASP A 220 11.40 -6.59 14.97
CA ASP A 220 10.49 -7.72 15.21
C ASP A 220 9.05 -7.26 15.45
N GLU A 221 8.85 -6.13 16.09
CA GLU A 221 7.52 -5.51 16.27
C GLU A 221 6.80 -5.23 14.94
N LEU A 222 7.53 -4.90 13.87
CA LEU A 222 6.92 -4.74 12.54
C LEU A 222 6.58 -6.09 11.89
N ARG A 223 7.35 -7.16 12.17
CA ARG A 223 6.98 -8.50 11.70
C ARG A 223 5.71 -9.00 12.40
N GLU A 224 5.52 -8.65 13.68
CA GLU A 224 4.27 -8.89 14.42
C GLU A 224 3.12 -8.10 13.82
N ARG A 225 3.32 -6.79 13.61
CA ARG A 225 2.33 -5.91 13.01
C ARG A 225 1.92 -6.38 11.61
N ARG A 226 2.87 -6.86 10.80
CA ARG A 226 2.60 -7.46 9.49
C ARG A 226 1.63 -8.65 9.60
N ARG A 227 1.86 -9.56 10.58
CA ARG A 227 1.00 -10.72 10.80
C ARG A 227 -0.42 -10.30 11.22
N GLU A 228 -0.54 -9.35 12.14
CA GLU A 228 -1.82 -8.79 12.58
C GLU A 228 -2.60 -8.15 11.43
N LEU A 229 -1.91 -7.45 10.54
CA LEU A 229 -2.51 -6.81 9.36
C LEU A 229 -2.78 -7.80 8.22
N GLY A 230 -2.37 -9.06 8.33
CA GLY A 230 -2.63 -10.13 7.36
C GLY A 230 -1.90 -9.96 6.03
N PHE A 231 -0.68 -9.39 6.07
CA PHE A 231 0.13 -9.22 4.86
C PHE A 231 1.03 -10.44 4.62
N ASP A 232 0.84 -11.11 3.50
CA ASP A 232 1.76 -12.13 3.00
C ASP A 232 2.83 -11.54 2.07
N TYR A 233 2.46 -10.46 1.36
CA TYR A 233 3.24 -9.75 0.36
C TYR A 233 2.93 -8.26 0.43
N GLY A 234 3.98 -7.42 0.33
CA GLY A 234 3.75 -5.98 0.38
C GLY A 234 5.01 -5.16 0.68
N LYS A 235 4.75 -3.89 1.00
CA LYS A 235 5.77 -2.92 1.42
C LYS A 235 5.24 -2.11 2.61
N PHE A 236 6.07 -1.93 3.63
CA PHE A 236 5.83 -1.02 4.74
C PHE A 236 6.82 0.13 4.73
N ASP A 237 6.32 1.33 4.97
CA ASP A 237 7.10 2.54 5.15
C ASP A 237 7.05 2.93 6.63
N PHE A 238 8.21 3.04 7.27
CA PHE A 238 8.30 3.31 8.70
C PHE A 238 9.51 4.17 9.06
N VAL A 239 9.50 4.72 10.26
CA VAL A 239 10.61 5.45 10.87
C VAL A 239 10.94 4.84 12.24
N MET A 240 12.14 5.09 12.73
CA MET A 240 12.47 4.81 14.13
C MET A 240 12.29 6.08 14.97
N HIS A 241 11.61 5.95 16.09
CA HIS A 241 11.41 7.02 17.06
C HIS A 241 11.55 6.45 18.48
N GLU A 242 12.46 7.01 19.25
CA GLU A 242 12.73 6.57 20.63
C GLU A 242 12.94 5.04 20.77
N GLY A 243 13.68 4.46 19.81
CA GLY A 243 13.98 3.03 19.79
C GLY A 243 12.86 2.12 19.29
N ARG A 244 11.69 2.66 18.91
CA ARG A 244 10.52 1.93 18.40
C ARG A 244 10.29 2.19 16.92
N ALA A 245 9.79 1.21 16.21
CA ALA A 245 9.38 1.38 14.82
C ALA A 245 7.94 1.92 14.74
N ILE A 246 7.78 3.02 14.04
CA ILE A 246 6.47 3.65 13.81
C ILE A 246 6.08 3.42 12.35
N LEU A 247 5.10 2.57 12.11
CA LEU A 247 4.55 2.30 10.77
C LEU A 247 3.79 3.53 10.28
N LEU A 248 4.15 4.04 9.10
CA LEU A 248 3.55 5.22 8.49
C LEU A 248 2.63 4.89 7.32
N ASP A 249 2.99 3.87 6.55
CA ASP A 249 2.25 3.46 5.36
C ASP A 249 2.43 1.97 5.07
N ALA A 250 1.42 1.35 4.48
CA ALA A 250 1.46 -0.02 4.00
C ALA A 250 0.91 -0.09 2.57
N ASN A 251 1.62 -0.80 1.71
CA ASN A 251 1.22 -0.99 0.32
C ASN A 251 1.12 -2.49 0.02
N LYS A 252 -0.08 -2.97 -0.34
CA LYS A 252 -0.38 -4.35 -0.73
C LYS A 252 -0.13 -4.65 -2.21
N THR A 253 0.14 -3.61 -3.00
CA THR A 253 0.41 -3.68 -4.45
C THR A 253 1.67 -2.88 -4.81
N PRO A 254 2.83 -3.11 -4.13
CA PRO A 254 4.02 -2.29 -4.36
C PRO A 254 4.54 -2.41 -5.78
N GLY A 255 5.06 -1.26 -6.29
CA GLY A 255 5.69 -1.11 -7.60
C GLY A 255 7.02 -0.37 -7.53
#